data_e5ed3253380e7df443173f7441cfa910
#
_entry.id   e5ed3253380e7df443173f7441cfa910
#
_cell.length_a   1.000
_cell.length_b   1.000
_cell.length_c   1.000
_cell.angle_alpha   90.00
_cell.angle_beta   90.00
_cell.angle_gamma   90.00
#
_symmetry.space_group_name_H-M   'P 1'
#
loop_
_entity.id
_entity.type
_entity.pdbx_description
1 polymer ?
#
loop_
_entity_poly.entity_id
_entity_poly.type
_entity_poly.pdbx_seq_one_letter_code
_entity_poly.pdbx_strand_id
1 'polypeptide(L)'
;STWSFRTFEERSFYGIDHHSVGMALLIHRNFPDEEANGVAVTANPFDAAGLDPAFYVNVQAGGDAEVVAPPAGVKSDELLYYFSQPNQPVTYITHSNLVAPNTTVLSTTQTYQLGRALDAIHTYFSKAYGPAAGNTGWYAMDVEFKFDDADAPGQPATLWVKQARPYPGRGK
;
A
#
# COMPACT_ATOMS: atom_id res chain seq x y z
N SER A 1 20.10 -5.47 11.06
CA SER A 1 20.56 -5.37 12.47
C SER A 1 20.75 -3.92 12.87
N THR A 2 20.23 -3.54 14.06
CA THR A 2 20.40 -2.20 14.65
C THR A 2 21.88 -1.88 14.94
N TRP A 3 22.72 -2.90 15.02
CA TRP A 3 24.13 -2.82 15.35
C TRP A 3 25.07 -3.15 14.19
N SER A 4 24.60 -3.10 12.94
CA SER A 4 25.51 -3.16 11.80
C SER A 4 26.37 -1.88 11.73
N PHE A 5 27.54 -1.97 11.13
CA PHE A 5 28.45 -0.83 10.98
C PHE A 5 27.78 0.34 10.24
N ARG A 6 27.06 0.04 9.17
CA ARG A 6 26.31 1.04 8.41
C ARG A 6 25.29 1.80 9.26
N THR A 7 24.46 1.09 10.04
CA THR A 7 23.46 1.74 10.90
C THR A 7 24.10 2.50 12.06
N PHE A 8 25.26 2.10 12.52
CA PHE A 8 26.04 2.87 13.49
C PHE A 8 26.52 4.20 12.90
N GLU A 9 27.09 4.19 11.70
CA GLU A 9 27.54 5.41 11.02
C GLU A 9 26.38 6.34 10.70
N GLU A 10 25.24 5.81 10.19
CA GLU A 10 24.04 6.61 9.92
C GLU A 10 23.53 7.32 11.19
N ARG A 11 23.46 6.64 12.32
CA ARG A 11 23.09 7.29 13.59
C ARG A 11 24.08 8.36 14.01
N SER A 12 25.38 8.10 13.86
CA SER A 12 26.41 9.07 14.14
C SER A 12 26.27 10.31 13.29
N PHE A 13 26.01 10.13 12.00
CA PHE A 13 25.79 11.21 11.05
C PHE A 13 24.58 12.08 11.40
N TYR A 14 23.47 11.44 11.82
CA TYR A 14 22.24 12.14 12.20
C TYR A 14 22.19 12.59 13.68
N GLY A 15 23.25 12.36 14.45
CA GLY A 15 23.29 12.71 15.87
C GLY A 15 22.31 11.95 16.75
N ILE A 16 21.93 10.71 16.35
CA ILE A 16 21.01 9.86 17.09
C ILE A 16 21.80 9.09 18.15
N ASP A 17 21.37 9.17 19.42
CA ASP A 17 21.97 8.41 20.49
C ASP A 17 21.85 6.90 20.24
N HIS A 18 22.99 6.22 20.23
CA HIS A 18 23.07 4.78 19.97
C HIS A 18 22.32 3.94 21.00
N HIS A 19 22.18 4.40 22.22
CA HIS A 19 21.50 3.69 23.30
C HIS A 19 19.99 3.94 23.35
N SER A 20 19.50 4.96 22.62
CA SER A 20 18.08 5.30 22.55
C SER A 20 17.30 4.50 21.51
N VAL A 21 17.99 3.67 20.72
CA VAL A 21 17.36 2.91 19.64
C VAL A 21 17.00 1.51 20.05
N GLY A 22 15.82 1.06 19.64
CA GLY A 22 15.34 -0.31 19.78
C GLY A 22 14.93 -0.91 18.44
N MET A 23 14.79 -2.21 18.41
CA MET A 23 14.25 -2.94 17.26
C MET A 23 12.95 -3.63 17.66
N ALA A 24 11.92 -3.42 16.88
CA ALA A 24 10.70 -4.20 16.94
C ALA A 24 10.69 -5.24 15.80
N LEU A 25 10.13 -6.40 16.08
CA LEU A 25 9.90 -7.44 15.10
C LEU A 25 8.39 -7.65 14.96
N LEU A 26 7.90 -7.57 13.72
CA LEU A 26 6.56 -7.99 13.39
C LEU A 26 6.63 -9.42 12.83
N ILE A 27 5.98 -10.35 13.49
CA ILE A 27 5.88 -11.74 13.05
C ILE A 27 4.45 -11.97 12.55
N HIS A 28 4.33 -12.38 11.31
CA HIS A 28 3.05 -12.71 10.70
C HIS A 28 3.17 -14.02 9.91
N ARG A 29 2.04 -14.59 9.48
CA ARG A 29 2.07 -15.79 8.64
C ARG A 29 2.82 -15.52 7.32
N ASN A 30 3.43 -16.54 6.78
CA ASN A 30 3.95 -16.54 5.42
C ASN A 30 2.78 -16.67 4.42
N PHE A 31 2.95 -16.12 3.23
CA PHE A 31 2.01 -16.20 2.09
C PHE A 31 2.83 -16.65 0.88
N PRO A 32 3.12 -17.97 0.75
CA PRO A 32 4.03 -18.45 -0.27
C PRO A 32 3.46 -18.35 -1.69
N ASP A 33 2.16 -18.43 -1.82
CA ASP A 33 1.45 -18.57 -3.10
C ASP A 33 0.30 -17.55 -3.22
N GLU A 34 0.53 -16.31 -2.74
CA GLU A 34 -0.51 -15.28 -2.84
C GLU A 34 -0.94 -14.99 -4.27
N GLU A 35 -2.23 -14.77 -4.50
CA GLU A 35 -2.81 -14.44 -5.80
C GLU A 35 -2.45 -13.03 -6.26
N ALA A 36 -2.32 -12.11 -5.30
CA ALA A 36 -1.91 -10.75 -5.58
C ALA A 36 -1.23 -10.10 -4.38
N ASN A 37 -0.28 -9.23 -4.65
CA ASN A 37 0.32 -8.35 -3.65
C ASN A 37 0.36 -6.91 -4.16
N GLY A 38 0.33 -5.95 -3.26
CA GLY A 38 0.29 -4.56 -3.65
C GLY A 38 0.57 -3.57 -2.53
N VAL A 39 0.69 -2.33 -2.96
CA VAL A 39 0.74 -1.16 -2.11
C VAL A 39 -0.37 -0.20 -2.49
N ALA A 40 -0.89 0.52 -1.51
CA ALA A 40 -1.92 1.52 -1.75
C ALA A 40 -1.67 2.77 -0.91
N VAL A 41 -2.07 3.92 -1.43
CA VAL A 41 -2.09 5.19 -0.71
C VAL A 41 -3.53 5.64 -0.54
N THR A 42 -3.92 5.98 0.68
CA THR A 42 -5.31 6.37 0.98
C THR A 42 -5.67 7.79 0.55
N ALA A 43 -4.96 8.32 -0.41
CA ALA A 43 -5.25 9.56 -1.13
C ALA A 43 -4.66 9.48 -2.54
N ASN A 44 -5.06 10.41 -3.40
CA ASN A 44 -4.47 10.55 -4.72
C ASN A 44 -3.11 11.28 -4.64
N PRO A 45 -1.97 10.58 -4.85
CA PRO A 45 -0.65 11.19 -4.73
C PRO A 45 -0.34 12.17 -5.87
N PHE A 46 -1.14 12.19 -6.93
CA PHE A 46 -1.00 13.09 -8.08
C PHE A 46 -1.78 14.40 -7.88
N ASP A 47 -2.71 14.43 -6.94
CA ASP A 47 -3.55 15.59 -6.63
C ASP A 47 -3.06 16.31 -5.38
N ALA A 48 -2.17 17.29 -5.59
CA ALA A 48 -1.64 18.10 -4.48
C ALA A 48 -2.68 19.04 -3.85
N ALA A 49 -3.73 19.37 -4.59
CA ALA A 49 -4.75 20.33 -4.16
C ALA A 49 -5.94 19.64 -3.43
N GLY A 50 -6.02 18.32 -3.48
CA GLY A 50 -7.13 17.56 -2.89
C GLY A 50 -8.46 17.75 -3.63
N LEU A 51 -8.42 18.07 -4.92
CA LEU A 51 -9.61 18.32 -5.73
C LEU A 51 -10.13 17.07 -6.42
N ASP A 52 -9.30 16.03 -6.50
CA ASP A 52 -9.60 14.75 -7.13
C ASP A 52 -9.35 13.59 -6.14
N PRO A 53 -10.18 13.46 -5.10
CA PRO A 53 -9.96 12.48 -4.04
C PRO A 53 -10.19 11.06 -4.56
N ALA A 54 -9.13 10.25 -4.55
CA ALA A 54 -9.14 8.84 -4.90
C ALA A 54 -8.10 8.08 -4.08
N PHE A 55 -8.26 6.76 -3.94
CA PHE A 55 -7.19 5.90 -3.46
C PHE A 55 -6.28 5.56 -4.64
N TYR A 56 -4.97 5.62 -4.43
CA TYR A 56 -3.99 5.08 -5.38
C TYR A 56 -3.69 3.63 -5.01
N VAL A 57 -3.67 2.75 -5.99
CA VAL A 57 -3.34 1.34 -5.81
C VAL A 57 -2.33 0.93 -6.87
N ASN A 58 -1.29 0.22 -6.45
CA ASN A 58 -0.34 -0.45 -7.32
C ASN A 58 -0.31 -1.92 -6.92
N VAL A 59 -0.71 -2.82 -7.80
CA VAL A 59 -0.91 -4.24 -7.49
C VAL A 59 -0.43 -5.14 -8.62
N GLN A 60 0.16 -6.28 -8.24
CA GLN A 60 0.66 -7.30 -9.16
C GLN A 60 0.13 -8.68 -8.80
N ALA A 61 -0.03 -9.52 -9.81
CA ALA A 61 -0.40 -10.93 -9.65
C ALA A 61 0.81 -11.77 -9.23
N GLY A 62 0.56 -12.71 -8.30
CA GLY A 62 1.54 -13.68 -7.82
C GLY A 62 2.48 -13.18 -6.73
N GLY A 63 3.12 -14.12 -6.03
CA GLY A 63 3.92 -13.87 -4.85
C GLY A 63 5.33 -13.38 -5.10
N ASP A 64 5.91 -13.76 -6.22
CA ASP A 64 7.30 -13.43 -6.58
C ASP A 64 7.42 -12.07 -7.30
N ALA A 65 6.30 -11.41 -7.57
CA ALA A 65 6.29 -10.16 -8.31
C ALA A 65 6.49 -8.96 -7.38
N GLU A 66 7.61 -8.31 -7.47
CA GLU A 66 7.89 -7.07 -6.75
C GLU A 66 7.07 -5.91 -7.32
N VAL A 67 6.28 -5.26 -6.48
CA VAL A 67 5.46 -4.10 -6.86
C VAL A 67 6.26 -2.80 -6.73
N VAL A 68 7.16 -2.72 -5.75
CA VAL A 68 7.88 -1.48 -5.41
C VAL A 68 9.12 -1.28 -6.30
N ALA A 69 9.75 -2.35 -6.75
CA ALA A 69 10.92 -2.32 -7.63
C ALA A 69 10.84 -3.46 -8.65
N PRO A 70 9.87 -3.43 -9.57
CA PRO A 70 9.64 -4.53 -10.49
C PRO A 70 10.86 -4.76 -11.39
N PRO A 71 11.13 -6.02 -11.79
CA PRO A 71 12.13 -6.32 -12.79
C PRO A 71 11.91 -5.53 -14.08
N ALA A 72 12.99 -5.30 -14.83
CA ALA A 72 12.91 -4.53 -16.08
C ALA A 72 11.88 -5.13 -17.05
N GLY A 73 10.95 -4.29 -17.52
CA GLY A 73 9.90 -4.69 -18.44
C GLY A 73 8.63 -5.25 -17.79
N VAL A 74 8.61 -5.49 -16.48
CA VAL A 74 7.41 -5.88 -15.74
C VAL A 74 6.60 -4.63 -15.40
N LYS A 75 5.29 -4.70 -15.67
CA LYS A 75 4.31 -3.66 -15.35
C LYS A 75 3.25 -4.25 -14.44
N SER A 76 2.82 -3.48 -13.45
CA SER A 76 1.71 -3.79 -12.54
C SER A 76 0.44 -3.05 -12.96
N ASP A 77 -0.70 -3.42 -12.39
CA ASP A 77 -1.89 -2.58 -12.41
C ASP A 77 -1.67 -1.39 -11.48
N GLU A 78 -1.59 -0.18 -12.04
CA GLU A 78 -1.66 1.07 -11.30
C GLU A 78 -2.98 1.75 -11.57
N LEU A 79 -3.69 2.14 -10.53
CA LEU A 79 -5.03 2.70 -10.68
C LEU A 79 -5.36 3.75 -9.63
N LEU A 80 -6.29 4.62 -9.98
CA LEU A 80 -7.02 5.49 -9.06
C LEU A 80 -8.42 4.91 -8.83
N TYR A 81 -8.78 4.69 -7.59
CA TYR A 81 -10.07 4.17 -7.18
C TYR A 81 -10.88 5.23 -6.44
N TYR A 82 -11.94 5.69 -7.06
CA TYR A 82 -12.82 6.74 -6.55
C TYR A 82 -13.89 6.15 -5.64
N PHE A 83 -13.48 5.55 -4.54
CA PHE A 83 -14.34 4.79 -3.63
C PHE A 83 -15.52 5.59 -3.09
N SER A 84 -15.36 6.89 -2.84
CA SER A 84 -16.39 7.79 -2.33
C SER A 84 -17.38 8.30 -3.38
N GLN A 85 -17.11 8.07 -4.66
CA GLN A 85 -17.99 8.51 -5.74
C GLN A 85 -19.11 7.49 -6.03
N PRO A 86 -20.26 7.95 -6.57
CA PRO A 86 -21.29 7.04 -7.09
C PRO A 86 -20.71 6.08 -8.12
N ASN A 87 -21.12 4.81 -8.06
CA ASN A 87 -20.63 3.72 -8.91
C ASN A 87 -19.12 3.39 -8.73
N GLN A 88 -18.42 4.06 -7.83
CA GLN A 88 -17.04 3.78 -7.47
C GLN A 88 -16.12 3.53 -8.68
N PRO A 89 -15.95 4.51 -9.59
CA PRO A 89 -15.19 4.32 -10.80
C PRO A 89 -13.72 4.05 -10.52
N VAL A 90 -13.10 3.29 -11.43
CA VAL A 90 -11.67 2.98 -11.42
C VAL A 90 -11.05 3.54 -12.69
N THR A 91 -9.94 4.26 -12.54
CA THR A 91 -9.13 4.73 -13.66
C THR A 91 -7.76 4.05 -13.61
N TYR A 92 -7.47 3.23 -14.61
CA TYR A 92 -6.16 2.59 -14.74
C TYR A 92 -5.15 3.55 -15.35
N ILE A 93 -3.99 3.68 -14.70
CA ILE A 93 -2.83 4.43 -15.19
C ILE A 93 -1.96 3.50 -16.03
N THR A 94 -1.72 2.29 -15.53
CA THR A 94 -1.03 1.19 -16.21
C THR A 94 -1.78 -0.11 -16.02
N HIS A 95 -1.57 -1.07 -16.96
CA HIS A 95 -2.05 -2.43 -16.80
C HIS A 95 -0.89 -3.40 -16.63
N SER A 96 -1.10 -4.39 -15.76
CA SER A 96 -0.18 -5.50 -15.57
C SER A 96 0.03 -6.27 -16.88
N ASN A 97 1.28 -6.64 -17.14
CA ASN A 97 1.62 -7.54 -18.23
C ASN A 97 1.85 -9.00 -17.78
N LEU A 98 1.55 -9.30 -16.52
CA LEU A 98 1.59 -10.66 -15.96
C LEU A 98 0.21 -11.33 -15.90
N VAL A 99 -0.84 -10.63 -16.30
CA VAL A 99 -2.20 -11.19 -16.44
C VAL A 99 -2.60 -11.24 -17.92
N ALA A 100 -3.67 -11.97 -18.24
CA ALA A 100 -4.14 -12.09 -19.61
C ALA A 100 -4.55 -10.72 -20.20
N PRO A 101 -4.40 -10.50 -21.50
CA PRO A 101 -4.84 -9.25 -22.14
C PRO A 101 -6.30 -8.91 -21.83
N ASN A 102 -6.57 -7.64 -21.53
CA ASN A 102 -7.89 -7.14 -21.15
C ASN A 102 -8.45 -7.70 -19.82
N THR A 103 -7.60 -8.25 -18.98
CA THR A 103 -7.93 -8.60 -17.60
C THR A 103 -7.19 -7.69 -16.63
N THR A 104 -7.62 -7.68 -15.38
CA THR A 104 -7.02 -6.92 -14.29
C THR A 104 -6.55 -7.86 -13.20
N VAL A 105 -5.55 -7.45 -12.42
CA VAL A 105 -5.03 -8.24 -11.30
C VAL A 105 -6.11 -8.47 -10.25
N LEU A 106 -6.85 -7.43 -9.89
CA LEU A 106 -7.97 -7.54 -8.95
C LEU A 106 -9.31 -7.62 -9.68
N SER A 107 -10.18 -8.50 -9.21
CA SER A 107 -11.59 -8.49 -9.57
C SER A 107 -12.30 -7.27 -8.96
N THR A 108 -13.46 -6.92 -9.49
CA THR A 108 -14.30 -5.83 -8.94
C THR A 108 -14.62 -6.05 -7.46
N THR A 109 -14.88 -7.29 -7.05
CA THR A 109 -15.15 -7.64 -5.65
C THR A 109 -13.92 -7.40 -4.77
N GLN A 110 -12.73 -7.79 -5.22
CA GLN A 110 -11.48 -7.57 -4.48
C GLN A 110 -11.14 -6.08 -4.41
N THR A 111 -11.33 -5.33 -5.49
CA THR A 111 -11.16 -3.87 -5.51
C THR A 111 -12.08 -3.20 -4.49
N TYR A 112 -13.34 -3.63 -4.39
CA TYR A 112 -14.28 -3.11 -3.40
C TYR A 112 -13.87 -3.47 -1.96
N GLN A 113 -13.44 -4.71 -1.71
CA GLN A 113 -12.91 -5.13 -0.39
C GLN A 113 -11.73 -4.28 0.03
N LEU A 114 -10.79 -4.05 -0.89
CA LEU A 114 -9.63 -3.18 -0.67
C LEU A 114 -10.07 -1.75 -0.37
N GLY A 115 -10.96 -1.18 -1.16
CA GLY A 115 -11.49 0.17 -0.94
C GLY A 115 -12.11 0.36 0.44
N ARG A 116 -12.91 -0.60 0.90
CA ARG A 116 -13.46 -0.59 2.27
C ARG A 116 -12.38 -0.60 3.36
N ALA A 117 -11.33 -1.39 3.17
CA ALA A 117 -10.22 -1.47 4.11
C ALA A 117 -9.44 -0.14 4.14
N LEU A 118 -9.14 0.43 2.96
CA LEU A 118 -8.45 1.70 2.83
C LEU A 118 -9.23 2.86 3.45
N ASP A 119 -10.54 2.90 3.25
CA ASP A 119 -11.43 3.90 3.85
C ASP A 119 -11.45 3.81 5.39
N ALA A 120 -11.55 2.59 5.92
CA ALA A 120 -11.50 2.35 7.35
C ALA A 120 -10.15 2.76 7.96
N ILE A 121 -9.03 2.42 7.30
CA ILE A 121 -7.68 2.81 7.71
C ILE A 121 -7.52 4.33 7.67
N HIS A 122 -7.92 4.96 6.58
CA HIS A 122 -7.86 6.42 6.43
C HIS A 122 -8.64 7.13 7.54
N THR A 123 -9.88 6.73 7.76
CA THR A 123 -10.75 7.29 8.79
C THR A 123 -10.19 7.08 10.19
N TYR A 124 -9.72 5.88 10.51
CA TYR A 124 -9.18 5.57 11.83
C TYR A 124 -7.94 6.40 12.16
N PHE A 125 -6.97 6.44 11.26
CA PHE A 125 -5.69 7.13 11.48
C PHE A 125 -5.76 8.64 11.28
N SER A 126 -6.82 9.18 10.69
CA SER A 126 -7.02 10.62 10.57
C SER A 126 -7.00 11.34 11.92
N LYS A 127 -7.40 10.64 12.99
CA LYS A 127 -7.36 11.16 14.37
C LYS A 127 -5.95 11.40 14.89
N ALA A 128 -4.96 10.63 14.39
CA ALA A 128 -3.57 10.71 14.84
C ALA A 128 -2.68 11.52 13.86
N TYR A 129 -2.97 11.45 12.56
CA TYR A 129 -2.07 11.98 11.52
C TYR A 129 -2.74 12.95 10.56
N GLY A 130 -4.06 13.00 10.55
CA GLY A 130 -4.84 13.83 9.64
C GLY A 130 -5.27 15.18 10.23
N PRO A 131 -6.14 15.89 9.54
CA PRO A 131 -6.68 17.20 10.01
C PRO A 131 -7.35 17.10 11.37
N ALA A 132 -7.96 15.97 11.72
CA ALA A 132 -8.57 15.75 13.03
C ALA A 132 -7.57 15.81 14.21
N ALA A 133 -6.28 15.61 13.95
CA ALA A 133 -5.20 15.77 14.93
C ALA A 133 -4.63 17.21 15.00
N GLY A 134 -5.28 18.15 14.31
CA GLY A 134 -4.80 19.54 14.22
C GLY A 134 -3.70 19.77 13.17
N ASN A 135 -3.36 18.73 12.40
CA ASN A 135 -2.46 18.88 11.26
C ASN A 135 -3.20 19.56 10.11
N THR A 136 -2.58 20.56 9.51
CA THR A 136 -3.14 21.22 8.33
C THR A 136 -2.48 20.67 7.08
N GLY A 137 -3.27 20.28 6.09
CA GLY A 137 -2.77 19.86 4.80
C GLY A 137 -3.18 18.46 4.39
N TRP A 138 -2.50 17.95 3.39
CA TRP A 138 -2.74 16.67 2.78
C TRP A 138 -2.32 15.52 3.71
N TYR A 139 -3.17 14.52 3.84
CA TYR A 139 -2.98 13.35 4.69
C TYR A 139 -3.26 12.07 3.91
N ALA A 140 -2.41 11.06 4.09
CA ALA A 140 -2.63 9.71 3.59
C ALA A 140 -1.91 8.66 4.42
N MET A 141 -2.36 7.43 4.30
CA MET A 141 -1.67 6.24 4.79
C MET A 141 -1.10 5.45 3.60
N ASP A 142 0.11 4.93 3.76
CA ASP A 142 0.74 3.94 2.91
C ASP A 142 0.41 2.55 3.46
N VAL A 143 -0.16 1.70 2.63
CA VAL A 143 -0.72 0.40 3.03
C VAL A 143 -0.14 -0.70 2.16
N GLU A 144 0.45 -1.71 2.79
CA GLU A 144 0.86 -2.95 2.13
C GLU A 144 -0.23 -4.01 2.32
N PHE A 145 -0.61 -4.67 1.25
CA PHE A 145 -1.67 -5.67 1.27
C PHE A 145 -1.37 -6.87 0.37
N LYS A 146 -2.10 -7.96 0.63
CA LYS A 146 -2.10 -9.17 -0.17
C LYS A 146 -3.52 -9.72 -0.30
N PHE A 147 -3.75 -10.44 -1.38
CA PHE A 147 -4.88 -11.34 -1.52
C PHE A 147 -4.35 -12.77 -1.53
N ASP A 148 -4.91 -13.62 -0.69
CA ASP A 148 -4.43 -15.00 -0.49
C ASP A 148 -5.61 -15.92 -0.14
N ASP A 149 -5.68 -17.10 -0.74
CA ASP A 149 -6.73 -18.10 -0.51
C ASP A 149 -6.46 -18.98 0.73
N ALA A 150 -5.43 -18.64 1.49
CA ALA A 150 -5.07 -19.32 2.74
C ALA A 150 -4.70 -20.79 2.58
N ASP A 151 -4.01 -21.15 1.50
CA ASP A 151 -3.63 -22.53 1.15
C ASP A 151 -4.85 -23.44 0.86
N ALA A 152 -5.97 -22.85 0.43
CA ALA A 152 -7.17 -23.54 0.03
C ALA A 152 -7.49 -23.28 -1.47
N PRO A 153 -6.72 -23.90 -2.39
CA PRO A 153 -6.82 -23.62 -3.82
C PRO A 153 -8.26 -23.69 -4.34
N GLY A 154 -8.67 -22.66 -5.08
CA GLY A 154 -10.02 -22.54 -5.61
C GLY A 154 -11.04 -21.89 -4.66
N GLN A 155 -10.63 -21.48 -3.46
CA GLN A 155 -11.42 -20.58 -2.63
C GLN A 155 -11.17 -19.13 -3.04
N PRO A 156 -12.13 -18.22 -2.82
CA PRO A 156 -11.90 -16.81 -3.05
C PRO A 156 -10.77 -16.27 -2.16
N ALA A 157 -9.79 -15.62 -2.77
CA ALA A 157 -8.70 -15.01 -2.02
C ALA A 157 -9.20 -13.92 -1.08
N THR A 158 -8.69 -13.93 0.14
CA THR A 158 -9.04 -13.01 1.22
C THR A 158 -8.02 -11.86 1.28
N LEU A 159 -8.50 -10.65 1.55
CA LEU A 159 -7.65 -9.49 1.76
C LEU A 159 -6.92 -9.57 3.11
N TRP A 160 -5.61 -9.40 3.06
CA TRP A 160 -4.72 -9.26 4.21
C TRP A 160 -4.01 -7.91 4.16
N VAL A 161 -4.24 -7.06 5.16
CA VAL A 161 -3.45 -5.85 5.36
C VAL A 161 -2.21 -6.22 6.16
N LYS A 162 -1.04 -5.99 5.59
CA LYS A 162 0.25 -6.36 6.16
C LYS A 162 0.85 -5.23 7.00
N GLN A 163 0.70 -4.00 6.53
CA GLN A 163 1.22 -2.81 7.16
C GLN A 163 0.36 -1.62 6.78
N ALA A 164 0.22 -0.69 7.71
CA ALA A 164 -0.28 0.66 7.45
C ALA A 164 0.60 1.67 8.19
N ARG A 165 1.10 2.67 7.49
CA ARG A 165 1.92 3.75 8.07
C ARG A 165 1.56 5.09 7.46
N PRO A 166 1.83 6.22 8.14
CA PRO A 166 1.65 7.52 7.53
C PRO A 166 2.48 7.61 6.24
N TYR A 167 1.83 8.02 5.15
CA TYR A 167 2.54 8.28 3.90
C TYR A 167 3.36 9.57 4.07
N PRO A 168 4.68 9.56 3.81
CA PRO A 168 5.54 10.70 4.08
C PRO A 168 5.21 11.94 3.24
N GLY A 169 4.28 11.79 2.32
CA GLY A 169 3.90 12.87 1.42
C GLY A 169 4.89 13.07 0.28
N ARG A 170 4.58 14.01 -0.55
CA ARG A 170 5.53 14.54 -1.51
C ARG A 170 6.58 15.29 -0.69
N GLY A 171 7.83 14.88 -0.81
CA GLY A 171 8.92 15.45 -0.06
C GLY A 171 8.81 16.99 0.03
N LYS A 172 9.03 17.48 1.24
CA LYS A 172 9.08 18.92 1.50
C LYS A 172 10.22 19.53 0.73
#